data_37882ccb70eef758edd92e35f3053b3f
#
_entry.id   37882ccb70eef758edd92e35f3053b3f
#
_cell.length_a   1.000
_cell.length_b   1.000
_cell.length_c   1.000
_cell.angle_alpha   90.00
_cell.angle_beta   90.00
_cell.angle_gamma   90.00
#
_symmetry.space_group_name_H-M   'P 1'
#
loop_
_entity.id
_entity.type
_entity.pdbx_description
1 polymer ?
#
loop_
_entity_poly.entity_id
_entity_poly.type
_entity_poly.pdbx_seq_one_letter_code
_entity_poly.pdbx_strand_id
1 'polypeptide(L)'
;MTGPTSRAENPAVVTIAHGRHAHLEHQRRHLAVVAPGVRHVVVAMDDPVLAQRCGPDVVTMPAHPEGLPLAAARNAGVAEAIAGGADLLVLLDVDCVPGPRLLRRYVDAAARTDRALLAGPVTYLPEGTAVPAPAPPGGPDPFEHLTDPHPARPAPPDGQLVPGGDPALFWSLSVALTPTTWEELGGFCEEYVGYGGEDTDLGVVAHERGVDLVWVGGAHAYHQFHPVSRPPVEHAADIVRNAHVFRRRWGRWPMEGWLRDLDALGVLRWGGPASDELRLADPGEGGLR
;
A
#
# COMPACT_ATOMS: atom_id res chain seq x y z
N MET A 1 -24.15 7.23 19.01
CA MET A 1 -23.08 7.94 19.71
C MET A 1 -22.15 6.85 20.24
N THR A 2 -21.15 6.47 19.45
CA THR A 2 -20.06 5.57 19.88
C THR A 2 -19.17 6.36 20.84
N GLY A 3 -18.88 5.82 22.03
CA GLY A 3 -17.93 6.42 22.96
C GLY A 3 -16.52 6.49 22.37
N PRO A 4 -15.60 7.27 22.97
CA PRO A 4 -14.22 7.32 22.47
C PRO A 4 -13.64 5.90 22.48
N THR A 5 -13.15 5.45 21.33
CA THR A 5 -12.35 4.23 21.21
C THR A 5 -11.10 4.38 22.08
N SER A 6 -10.70 3.32 22.76
CA SER A 6 -9.44 3.34 23.50
C SER A 6 -8.28 3.59 22.54
N ARG A 7 -7.31 4.40 22.97
CA ARG A 7 -6.10 4.63 22.17
C ARG A 7 -5.36 3.31 21.97
N ALA A 8 -4.93 3.05 20.73
CA ALA A 8 -4.13 1.87 20.45
C ALA A 8 -2.82 1.89 21.25
N GLU A 9 -2.55 0.79 21.93
CA GLU A 9 -1.38 0.61 22.81
C GLU A 9 -0.33 -0.31 22.19
N ASN A 10 -0.74 -1.15 21.23
CA ASN A 10 0.11 -2.16 20.61
C ASN A 10 0.00 -2.13 19.07
N PRO A 11 0.39 -1.02 18.41
CA PRO A 11 0.41 -0.97 16.96
C PRO A 11 1.46 -1.92 16.37
N ALA A 12 1.18 -2.50 15.19
CA ALA A 12 2.16 -3.26 14.43
C ALA A 12 2.26 -2.72 13.00
N VAL A 13 3.49 -2.66 12.48
CA VAL A 13 3.77 -2.34 11.08
C VAL A 13 3.91 -3.64 10.31
N VAL A 14 3.23 -3.75 9.16
CA VAL A 14 3.30 -4.88 8.25
C VAL A 14 3.88 -4.41 6.93
N THR A 15 4.96 -5.06 6.49
CA THR A 15 5.66 -4.76 5.25
C THR A 15 5.84 -6.02 4.43
N ILE A 16 5.44 -6.01 3.16
CA ILE A 16 5.74 -7.09 2.21
C ILE A 16 6.98 -6.73 1.39
N ALA A 17 7.85 -7.69 1.12
CA ALA A 17 9.10 -7.40 0.42
C ALA A 17 9.58 -8.58 -0.44
N HIS A 18 10.12 -8.24 -1.62
CA HIS A 18 10.90 -9.11 -2.49
C HIS A 18 12.04 -8.28 -3.08
N GLY A 19 13.29 -8.69 -2.92
CA GLY A 19 14.42 -7.81 -3.20
C GLY A 19 14.38 -6.56 -2.30
N ARG A 20 14.59 -5.38 -2.83
CA ARG A 20 14.44 -4.09 -2.12
C ARG A 20 15.17 -4.03 -0.75
N HIS A 21 16.25 -4.78 -0.56
CA HIS A 21 16.94 -4.92 0.72
C HIS A 21 17.39 -3.58 1.32
N ALA A 22 17.92 -2.67 0.49
CA ALA A 22 18.35 -1.34 0.93
C ALA A 22 17.14 -0.47 1.36
N HIS A 23 16.01 -0.57 0.65
CA HIS A 23 14.80 0.16 1.00
C HIS A 23 14.26 -0.29 2.35
N LEU A 24 14.18 -1.60 2.58
CA LEU A 24 13.76 -2.17 3.86
C LEU A 24 14.72 -1.77 4.99
N GLU A 25 16.02 -1.73 4.75
CA GLU A 25 16.98 -1.29 5.76
C GLU A 25 16.76 0.16 6.17
N HIS A 26 16.51 1.06 5.22
CA HIS A 26 16.16 2.44 5.51
C HIS A 26 14.85 2.52 6.30
N GLN A 27 13.80 1.81 5.88
CA GLN A 27 12.53 1.76 6.59
C GLN A 27 12.71 1.30 8.04
N ARG A 28 13.40 0.17 8.26
CA ARG A 28 13.65 -0.39 9.59
C ARG A 28 14.45 0.55 10.48
N ARG A 29 15.49 1.19 9.92
CA ARG A 29 16.28 2.20 10.65
C ARG A 29 15.43 3.37 11.11
N HIS A 30 14.51 3.84 10.28
CA HIS A 30 13.58 4.91 10.64
C HIS A 30 12.58 4.44 11.69
N LEU A 31 11.93 3.28 11.51
CA LEU A 31 10.99 2.71 12.48
C LEU A 31 11.63 2.57 13.87
N ALA A 32 12.86 2.09 13.94
CA ALA A 32 13.57 1.92 15.23
C ALA A 32 13.74 3.24 16.01
N VAL A 33 13.75 4.37 15.32
CA VAL A 33 13.90 5.70 15.96
C VAL A 33 12.56 6.40 16.15
N VAL A 34 11.68 6.40 15.12
CA VAL A 34 10.40 7.15 15.20
C VAL A 34 9.32 6.41 15.98
N ALA A 35 9.46 5.09 16.14
CA ALA A 35 8.53 4.23 16.85
C ALA A 35 9.29 3.12 17.62
N PRO A 36 10.10 3.47 18.62
CA PRO A 36 10.89 2.48 19.36
C PRO A 36 10.02 1.38 19.97
N GLY A 37 10.38 0.12 19.69
CA GLY A 37 9.65 -1.04 20.22
C GLY A 37 8.38 -1.42 19.45
N VAL A 38 8.03 -0.69 18.38
CA VAL A 38 6.93 -1.13 17.51
C VAL A 38 7.24 -2.48 16.89
N ARG A 39 6.26 -3.39 16.92
CA ARG A 39 6.37 -4.66 16.21
C ARG A 39 6.39 -4.41 14.71
N HIS A 40 7.40 -4.94 14.02
CA HIS A 40 7.52 -4.84 12.56
C HIS A 40 7.53 -6.23 11.95
N VAL A 41 6.38 -6.65 11.42
CA VAL A 41 6.21 -7.90 10.69
C VAL A 41 6.63 -7.70 9.24
N VAL A 42 7.63 -8.42 8.80
CA VAL A 42 8.09 -8.42 7.40
C VAL A 42 7.67 -9.74 6.74
N VAL A 43 7.01 -9.66 5.59
CA VAL A 43 6.71 -10.83 4.77
C VAL A 43 7.70 -10.88 3.61
N ALA A 44 8.62 -11.85 3.68
CA ALA A 44 9.63 -12.09 2.65
C ALA A 44 9.05 -13.01 1.58
N MET A 45 8.69 -12.47 0.42
CA MET A 45 8.16 -13.21 -0.71
C MET A 45 9.32 -13.71 -1.58
N ASP A 46 9.50 -15.03 -1.66
CA ASP A 46 10.56 -15.68 -2.46
C ASP A 46 11.94 -15.03 -2.28
N ASP A 47 12.27 -14.66 -1.04
CA ASP A 47 13.51 -13.96 -0.71
C ASP A 47 14.15 -14.54 0.57
N PRO A 48 14.97 -15.59 0.42
CA PRO A 48 15.63 -16.23 1.56
C PRO A 48 16.65 -15.32 2.25
N VAL A 49 17.19 -14.31 1.56
CA VAL A 49 18.13 -13.35 2.16
C VAL A 49 17.42 -12.45 3.14
N LEU A 50 16.24 -11.94 2.80
CA LEU A 50 15.40 -11.18 3.74
C LEU A 50 14.98 -12.05 4.93
N ALA A 51 14.56 -13.29 4.67
CA ALA A 51 14.19 -14.23 5.71
C ALA A 51 15.29 -14.42 6.77
N GLN A 52 16.56 -14.45 6.37
CA GLN A 52 17.70 -14.56 7.30
C GLN A 52 18.00 -13.26 8.04
N ARG A 53 17.78 -12.10 7.42
CA ARG A 53 18.17 -10.78 7.97
C ARG A 53 17.12 -10.15 8.89
N CYS A 54 15.85 -10.47 8.73
CA CYS A 54 14.77 -9.77 9.43
C CYS A 54 14.49 -10.25 10.85
N GLY A 55 15.01 -11.41 11.26
CA GLY A 55 14.82 -11.93 12.62
C GLY A 55 13.50 -12.68 12.79
N PRO A 56 12.99 -12.82 14.04
CA PRO A 56 11.89 -13.72 14.37
C PRO A 56 10.51 -13.28 13.87
N ASP A 57 10.32 -12.01 13.59
CA ASP A 57 9.04 -11.46 13.10
C ASP A 57 8.92 -11.53 11.56
N VAL A 58 9.77 -12.35 10.90
CA VAL A 58 9.67 -12.56 9.46
C VAL A 58 8.73 -13.70 9.13
N VAL A 59 7.80 -13.44 8.22
CA VAL A 59 6.97 -14.46 7.57
C VAL A 59 7.58 -14.77 6.21
N THR A 60 7.75 -16.06 5.88
CA THR A 60 8.25 -16.45 4.55
C THR A 60 7.12 -16.94 3.68
N MET A 61 7.09 -16.53 2.42
CA MET A 61 6.09 -16.94 1.45
C MET A 61 6.77 -17.25 0.11
N PRO A 62 6.49 -18.40 -0.53
CA PRO A 62 7.00 -18.69 -1.87
C PRO A 62 6.36 -17.78 -2.91
N ALA A 63 7.01 -17.61 -4.06
CA ALA A 63 6.36 -17.01 -5.22
C ALA A 63 5.16 -17.87 -5.67
N HIS A 64 4.14 -17.22 -6.23
CA HIS A 64 3.10 -17.90 -6.96
C HIS A 64 3.58 -18.16 -8.41
N PRO A 65 3.11 -19.23 -9.11
CA PRO A 65 3.51 -19.48 -10.50
C PRO A 65 3.26 -18.31 -11.46
N GLU A 66 2.30 -17.45 -11.17
CA GLU A 66 1.93 -16.30 -11.98
C GLU A 66 2.54 -14.97 -11.52
N GLY A 67 3.36 -14.95 -10.48
CA GLY A 67 4.03 -13.74 -9.98
C GLY A 67 4.13 -13.65 -8.46
N LEU A 68 4.41 -12.48 -7.93
CA LEU A 68 4.46 -12.27 -6.48
C LEU A 68 3.05 -12.21 -5.88
N PRO A 69 2.77 -12.97 -4.80
CA PRO A 69 1.43 -13.01 -4.19
C PRO A 69 1.21 -11.83 -3.23
N LEU A 70 1.15 -10.58 -3.75
CA LEU A 70 1.13 -9.36 -2.94
C LEU A 70 -0.06 -9.32 -1.97
N ALA A 71 -1.26 -9.66 -2.45
CA ALA A 71 -2.48 -9.72 -1.65
C ALA A 71 -2.36 -10.75 -0.50
N ALA A 72 -1.98 -11.99 -0.82
CA ALA A 72 -1.80 -13.06 0.16
C ALA A 72 -0.67 -12.72 1.16
N ALA A 73 0.40 -12.07 0.71
CA ALA A 73 1.48 -11.65 1.58
C ALA A 73 1.03 -10.59 2.60
N ARG A 74 0.23 -9.60 2.19
CA ARG A 74 -0.35 -8.62 3.14
C ARG A 74 -1.28 -9.32 4.13
N ASN A 75 -2.12 -10.25 3.67
CA ASN A 75 -3.00 -11.03 4.55
C ASN A 75 -2.21 -11.84 5.58
N ALA A 76 -1.16 -12.54 5.16
CA ALA A 76 -0.31 -13.32 6.06
C ALA A 76 0.41 -12.44 7.10
N GLY A 77 0.93 -11.29 6.68
CA GLY A 77 1.58 -10.33 7.58
C GLY A 77 0.61 -9.75 8.61
N VAL A 78 -0.61 -9.43 8.20
CA VAL A 78 -1.67 -8.96 9.12
C VAL A 78 -2.08 -10.06 10.09
N ALA A 79 -2.26 -11.30 9.63
CA ALA A 79 -2.58 -12.44 10.51
C ALA A 79 -1.52 -12.62 11.59
N GLU A 80 -0.22 -12.52 11.22
CA GLU A 80 0.90 -12.59 12.16
C GLU A 80 0.90 -11.42 13.15
N ALA A 81 0.59 -10.19 12.70
CA ALA A 81 0.48 -9.02 13.56
C ALA A 81 -0.66 -9.18 14.59
N ILE A 82 -1.83 -9.65 14.15
CA ILE A 82 -2.99 -9.91 15.03
C ILE A 82 -2.69 -11.03 16.02
N ALA A 83 -2.07 -12.12 15.58
CA ALA A 83 -1.66 -13.22 16.45
C ALA A 83 -0.69 -12.74 17.57
N GLY A 84 0.12 -11.72 17.28
CA GLY A 84 0.98 -11.05 18.26
C GLY A 84 0.29 -10.01 19.12
N GLY A 85 -1.04 -9.87 19.02
CA GLY A 85 -1.84 -8.96 19.85
C GLY A 85 -1.87 -7.51 19.38
N ALA A 86 -1.61 -7.25 18.09
CA ALA A 86 -1.73 -5.89 17.56
C ALA A 86 -3.18 -5.39 17.66
N ASP A 87 -3.35 -4.16 18.11
CA ASP A 87 -4.63 -3.45 18.20
C ASP A 87 -4.78 -2.34 17.13
N LEU A 88 -3.70 -2.04 16.42
CA LEU A 88 -3.68 -1.21 15.22
C LEU A 88 -2.70 -1.81 14.20
N LEU A 89 -3.18 -2.02 13.00
CA LEU A 89 -2.41 -2.51 11.86
C LEU A 89 -1.97 -1.34 11.01
N VAL A 90 -0.69 -1.26 10.68
CA VAL A 90 -0.14 -0.25 9.76
C VAL A 90 0.51 -0.98 8.60
N LEU A 91 -0.15 -0.98 7.44
CA LEU A 91 0.48 -1.45 6.20
C LEU A 91 1.39 -0.34 5.68
N LEU A 92 2.65 -0.68 5.44
CA LEU A 92 3.65 0.26 4.95
C LEU A 92 4.51 -0.44 3.90
N ASP A 93 4.45 -0.01 2.65
CA ASP A 93 5.22 -0.63 1.58
C ASP A 93 6.73 -0.52 1.83
N VAL A 94 7.50 -1.51 1.36
CA VAL A 94 8.94 -1.65 1.65
C VAL A 94 9.78 -0.44 1.25
N ASP A 95 9.34 0.31 0.26
CA ASP A 95 9.98 1.52 -0.23
C ASP A 95 9.47 2.82 0.45
N CYS A 96 8.55 2.71 1.38
CA CYS A 96 8.05 3.83 2.17
C CYS A 96 8.82 3.98 3.48
N VAL A 97 9.50 5.11 3.65
CA VAL A 97 10.16 5.51 4.90
C VAL A 97 9.15 6.31 5.74
N PRO A 98 8.89 5.93 7.01
CA PRO A 98 7.97 6.69 7.85
C PRO A 98 8.55 8.03 8.26
N GLY A 99 7.76 9.09 8.15
CA GLY A 99 8.06 10.37 8.75
C GLY A 99 7.96 10.33 10.29
N PRO A 100 8.52 11.32 11.01
CA PRO A 100 8.62 11.30 12.48
C PRO A 100 7.29 11.22 13.22
N ARG A 101 6.19 11.59 12.56
CA ARG A 101 4.84 11.63 13.15
C ARG A 101 3.91 10.53 12.66
N LEU A 102 4.32 9.72 11.68
CA LEU A 102 3.45 8.77 10.99
C LEU A 102 2.68 7.87 11.95
N LEU A 103 3.38 7.09 12.76
CA LEU A 103 2.73 6.11 13.65
C LEU A 103 1.85 6.78 14.70
N ARG A 104 2.35 7.86 15.31
CA ARG A 104 1.59 8.63 16.29
C ARG A 104 0.29 9.17 15.69
N ARG A 105 0.32 9.69 14.44
CA ARG A 105 -0.87 10.22 13.79
C ARG A 105 -1.88 9.13 13.45
N TYR A 106 -1.44 7.94 13.08
CA TYR A 106 -2.34 6.80 12.91
C TYR A 106 -2.98 6.36 14.24
N VAL A 107 -2.21 6.27 15.32
CA VAL A 107 -2.75 5.98 16.66
C VAL A 107 -3.76 7.04 17.11
N ASP A 108 -3.43 8.32 16.94
CA ASP A 108 -4.34 9.44 17.30
C ASP A 108 -5.60 9.45 16.41
N ALA A 109 -5.50 9.05 15.15
CA ALA A 109 -6.64 8.94 14.24
C ALA A 109 -7.54 7.75 14.60
N ALA A 110 -6.96 6.57 14.87
CA ALA A 110 -7.70 5.37 15.25
C ALA A 110 -8.49 5.57 16.56
N ALA A 111 -8.01 6.41 17.49
CA ALA A 111 -8.75 6.77 18.71
C ALA A 111 -9.99 7.66 18.44
N ARG A 112 -10.11 8.21 17.22
CA ARG A 112 -11.20 9.13 16.82
C ARG A 112 -12.16 8.51 15.80
N THR A 113 -11.74 7.41 15.16
CA THR A 113 -12.52 6.71 14.13
C THR A 113 -12.28 5.22 14.27
N ASP A 114 -13.34 4.44 14.40
CA ASP A 114 -13.28 3.00 14.65
C ASP A 114 -13.48 2.12 13.40
N ARG A 115 -14.16 2.64 12.36
CA ARG A 115 -14.45 1.92 11.11
C ARG A 115 -13.90 2.68 9.91
N ALA A 116 -12.57 2.69 9.77
CA ALA A 116 -11.93 3.47 8.71
C ALA A 116 -10.65 2.81 8.17
N LEU A 117 -10.39 3.06 6.88
CA LEU A 117 -9.07 2.98 6.27
C LEU A 117 -8.39 4.34 6.45
N LEU A 118 -7.41 4.40 7.34
CA LEU A 118 -6.70 5.64 7.69
C LEU A 118 -5.49 5.81 6.78
N ALA A 119 -5.58 6.68 5.77
CA ALA A 119 -4.54 6.85 4.75
C ALA A 119 -3.73 8.14 4.98
N GLY A 120 -2.42 8.01 5.12
CA GLY A 120 -1.50 9.15 5.21
C GLY A 120 -1.06 9.70 3.85
N PRO A 121 -0.59 10.95 3.79
CA PRO A 121 0.04 11.48 2.58
C PRO A 121 1.36 10.77 2.30
N VAL A 122 1.68 10.64 1.00
CA VAL A 122 2.93 10.04 0.53
C VAL A 122 3.60 10.99 -0.44
N THR A 123 4.90 11.25 -0.22
CA THR A 123 5.78 11.96 -1.16
C THR A 123 6.67 10.96 -1.88
N TYR A 124 6.72 11.02 -3.20
CA TYR A 124 7.67 10.25 -4.00
C TYR A 124 8.99 11.01 -4.09
N LEU A 125 10.03 10.43 -3.49
CA LEU A 125 11.35 11.05 -3.49
C LEU A 125 11.97 11.03 -4.90
N PRO A 126 12.61 12.11 -5.34
CA PRO A 126 13.32 12.16 -6.62
C PRO A 126 14.46 11.14 -6.71
N GLU A 127 14.84 10.77 -7.94
CA GLU A 127 16.03 9.95 -8.19
C GLU A 127 17.28 10.57 -7.56
N GLY A 128 18.12 9.73 -6.96
CA GLY A 128 19.36 10.15 -6.32
C GLY A 128 19.18 10.81 -4.95
N THR A 129 17.95 10.91 -4.44
CA THR A 129 17.70 11.42 -3.09
C THR A 129 18.31 10.48 -2.04
N ALA A 130 19.30 10.96 -1.30
CA ALA A 130 19.81 10.23 -0.14
C ALA A 130 18.75 10.23 0.98
N VAL A 131 18.43 9.05 1.50
CA VAL A 131 17.53 8.94 2.66
C VAL A 131 18.25 9.51 3.89
N PRO A 132 17.78 10.62 4.49
CA PRO A 132 18.44 11.24 5.62
C PRO A 132 18.42 10.35 6.87
N ALA A 133 19.19 10.71 7.88
CA ALA A 133 19.11 10.04 9.17
C ALA A 133 17.73 10.27 9.82
N PRO A 134 17.17 9.26 10.52
CA PRO A 134 15.87 9.42 11.17
C PRO A 134 15.93 10.45 12.30
N ALA A 135 14.84 11.22 12.45
CA ALA A 135 14.67 12.14 13.56
C ALA A 135 13.86 11.47 14.71
N PRO A 136 14.10 11.86 15.98
CA PRO A 136 13.35 11.32 17.10
C PRO A 136 11.84 11.66 17.01
N PRO A 137 10.97 10.89 17.71
CA PRO A 137 9.54 11.15 17.72
C PRO A 137 9.20 12.59 18.09
N GLY A 138 8.42 13.27 17.23
CA GLY A 138 8.07 14.69 17.43
C GLY A 138 9.18 15.68 17.12
N GLY A 139 10.35 15.23 16.67
CA GLY A 139 11.43 16.09 16.14
C GLY A 139 11.07 16.70 14.76
N PRO A 140 11.95 17.58 14.24
CA PRO A 140 11.78 18.13 12.90
C PRO A 140 11.82 17.00 11.87
N ASP A 141 10.96 17.12 10.85
CA ASP A 141 10.94 16.13 9.77
C ASP A 141 12.19 16.31 8.89
N PRO A 142 13.08 15.31 8.80
CA PRO A 142 14.29 15.42 7.99
C PRO A 142 14.00 15.51 6.49
N PHE A 143 12.78 15.17 6.07
CA PHE A 143 12.32 15.27 4.69
C PHE A 143 11.48 16.54 4.42
N GLU A 144 11.29 17.44 5.39
CA GLU A 144 10.37 18.58 5.26
C GLU A 144 10.60 19.39 3.97
N HIS A 145 11.87 19.61 3.61
CA HIS A 145 12.27 20.33 2.39
C HIS A 145 12.02 19.54 1.08
N LEU A 146 11.71 18.24 1.16
CA LEU A 146 11.38 17.36 0.04
C LEU A 146 9.90 17.03 0.00
N THR A 147 9.11 17.52 0.97
CA THR A 147 7.71 17.16 1.12
C THR A 147 6.87 17.74 -0.01
N ASP A 148 6.42 16.88 -0.91
CA ASP A 148 5.53 17.17 -2.03
C ASP A 148 4.54 16.01 -2.17
N PRO A 149 3.40 16.06 -1.43
CA PRO A 149 2.41 14.98 -1.44
C PRO A 149 1.84 14.73 -2.84
N HIS A 150 1.64 13.46 -3.18
CA HIS A 150 1.08 13.07 -4.47
C HIS A 150 -0.26 13.78 -4.74
N PRO A 151 -0.41 14.54 -5.85
CA PRO A 151 -1.52 15.48 -6.06
C PRO A 151 -2.90 14.81 -6.19
N ALA A 152 -2.94 13.51 -6.52
CA ALA A 152 -4.22 12.78 -6.62
C ALA A 152 -4.82 12.43 -5.25
N ARG A 153 -4.07 12.57 -4.14
CA ARG A 153 -4.51 12.18 -2.80
C ARG A 153 -4.54 13.38 -1.87
N PRO A 154 -5.59 13.56 -1.05
CA PRO A 154 -5.63 14.62 -0.06
C PRO A 154 -4.45 14.56 0.92
N ALA A 155 -3.89 15.71 1.24
CA ALA A 155 -2.85 15.89 2.26
C ALA A 155 -3.30 16.95 3.28
N PRO A 156 -4.18 16.59 4.22
CA PRO A 156 -4.68 17.55 5.21
C PRO A 156 -3.56 18.12 6.08
N PRO A 157 -3.74 19.31 6.66
CA PRO A 157 -2.85 19.83 7.69
C PRO A 157 -2.65 18.84 8.84
N ASP A 158 -1.49 18.93 9.50
CA ASP A 158 -1.09 18.04 10.58
C ASP A 158 -2.19 17.87 11.65
N GLY A 159 -2.55 16.63 11.96
CA GLY A 159 -3.56 16.25 12.95
C GLY A 159 -5.01 16.41 12.50
N GLN A 160 -5.28 16.89 11.29
CA GLN A 160 -6.62 16.90 10.72
C GLN A 160 -6.98 15.54 10.12
N LEU A 161 -8.28 15.21 10.21
CA LEU A 161 -8.86 14.03 9.56
C LEU A 161 -9.89 14.52 8.54
N VAL A 162 -9.79 14.04 7.30
CA VAL A 162 -10.72 14.35 6.23
C VAL A 162 -11.32 13.05 5.72
N PRO A 163 -12.58 12.76 6.04
CA PRO A 163 -13.27 11.57 5.56
C PRO A 163 -13.69 11.72 4.10
N GLY A 164 -13.82 10.58 3.42
CA GLY A 164 -14.34 10.48 2.06
C GLY A 164 -13.27 10.52 0.98
N GLY A 165 -13.71 10.47 -0.25
CA GLY A 165 -12.89 10.42 -1.45
C GLY A 165 -13.28 9.25 -2.35
N ASP A 166 -12.65 9.19 -3.53
CA ASP A 166 -12.81 8.08 -4.46
C ASP A 166 -12.14 6.82 -3.88
N PRO A 167 -12.87 5.70 -3.71
CA PRO A 167 -12.28 4.43 -3.27
C PRO A 167 -11.09 3.97 -4.14
N ALA A 168 -11.05 4.34 -5.41
CA ALA A 168 -9.94 4.04 -6.31
C ALA A 168 -8.62 4.76 -5.94
N LEU A 169 -8.67 5.77 -5.07
CA LEU A 169 -7.48 6.44 -4.53
C LEU A 169 -6.93 5.77 -3.27
N PHE A 170 -7.58 4.71 -2.81
CA PHE A 170 -6.98 3.85 -1.78
C PHE A 170 -5.80 3.09 -2.38
N TRP A 171 -4.63 3.35 -1.85
CA TRP A 171 -3.38 2.63 -2.14
C TRP A 171 -2.74 2.27 -0.80
N SER A 172 -2.38 1.01 -0.61
CA SER A 172 -1.85 0.48 0.65
C SER A 172 -0.41 0.91 0.98
N LEU A 173 0.16 1.82 0.21
CA LEU A 173 1.51 2.39 0.42
C LEU A 173 1.79 2.77 1.87
N SER A 174 0.79 3.39 2.52
CA SER A 174 0.79 3.76 3.92
C SER A 174 -0.66 3.91 4.36
N VAL A 175 -1.13 2.97 5.15
CA VAL A 175 -2.51 2.94 5.66
C VAL A 175 -2.54 2.27 7.03
N ALA A 176 -3.45 2.73 7.90
CA ALA A 176 -3.71 2.06 9.17
C ALA A 176 -5.20 1.71 9.32
N LEU A 177 -5.49 0.63 10.04
CA LEU A 177 -6.83 0.20 10.39
C LEU A 177 -6.79 -0.71 11.62
N THR A 178 -7.93 -0.85 12.29
CA THR A 178 -8.03 -1.78 13.44
C THR A 178 -8.20 -3.23 12.97
N PRO A 179 -7.83 -4.23 13.79
CA PRO A 179 -8.13 -5.64 13.50
C PRO A 179 -9.62 -5.89 13.22
N THR A 180 -10.51 -5.24 13.97
CA THR A 180 -11.97 -5.36 13.76
C THR A 180 -12.39 -4.87 12.37
N THR A 181 -11.85 -3.72 11.94
CA THR A 181 -12.10 -3.22 10.57
C THR A 181 -11.51 -4.17 9.53
N TRP A 182 -10.31 -4.72 9.76
CA TRP A 182 -9.70 -5.69 8.88
C TRP A 182 -10.55 -6.96 8.72
N GLU A 183 -11.03 -7.52 9.82
CA GLU A 183 -11.92 -8.70 9.83
C GLU A 183 -13.23 -8.39 9.09
N GLU A 184 -13.80 -7.21 9.32
CA GLU A 184 -14.99 -6.75 8.60
C GLU A 184 -14.75 -6.68 7.09
N LEU A 185 -13.59 -6.20 6.64
CA LEU A 185 -13.24 -6.13 5.21
C LEU A 185 -12.93 -7.50 4.61
N GLY A 186 -12.50 -8.47 5.42
CA GLY A 186 -12.11 -9.81 5.00
C GLY A 186 -10.74 -9.88 4.34
N GLY A 187 -9.92 -8.83 4.47
CA GLY A 187 -8.58 -8.75 3.89
C GLY A 187 -8.57 -8.50 2.38
N PHE A 188 -7.38 -8.61 1.78
CA PHE A 188 -7.21 -8.53 0.33
C PHE A 188 -7.71 -9.79 -0.37
N CYS A 189 -8.29 -9.64 -1.54
CA CYS A 189 -8.68 -10.77 -2.38
C CYS A 189 -7.43 -11.45 -2.98
N GLU A 190 -7.17 -12.70 -2.63
CA GLU A 190 -5.97 -13.44 -3.03
C GLU A 190 -5.98 -13.94 -4.48
N GLU A 191 -7.10 -13.75 -5.22
CA GLU A 191 -7.11 -13.96 -6.66
C GLU A 191 -6.21 -12.96 -7.41
N TYR A 192 -5.87 -11.81 -6.78
CA TYR A 192 -4.91 -10.88 -7.35
C TYR A 192 -3.49 -11.37 -7.10
N VAL A 193 -2.78 -11.69 -8.17
CA VAL A 193 -1.38 -12.12 -8.16
C VAL A 193 -0.57 -11.16 -9.03
N GLY A 194 0.65 -10.82 -8.62
CA GLY A 194 1.45 -9.79 -9.28
C GLY A 194 0.91 -8.39 -9.05
N TYR A 195 1.15 -7.50 -9.98
CA TYR A 195 0.97 -6.07 -9.79
C TYR A 195 -0.42 -5.58 -10.19
N GLY A 196 -1.06 -4.82 -9.29
CA GLY A 196 -2.21 -3.96 -9.57
C GLY A 196 -3.58 -4.61 -9.38
N GLY A 197 -4.52 -3.80 -8.93
CA GLY A 197 -5.93 -4.14 -8.77
C GLY A 197 -6.34 -4.49 -7.33
N GLU A 198 -5.46 -5.07 -6.52
CA GLU A 198 -5.76 -5.52 -5.16
C GLU A 198 -6.13 -4.36 -4.21
N ASP A 199 -5.41 -3.25 -4.31
CA ASP A 199 -5.68 -2.05 -3.51
C ASP A 199 -7.02 -1.44 -3.87
N THR A 200 -7.26 -1.24 -5.17
CA THR A 200 -8.53 -0.70 -5.68
C THR A 200 -9.71 -1.59 -5.27
N ASP A 201 -9.53 -2.91 -5.32
CA ASP A 201 -10.55 -3.88 -4.88
C ASP A 201 -10.87 -3.69 -3.40
N LEU A 202 -9.87 -3.63 -2.53
CA LEU A 202 -10.09 -3.43 -1.09
C LEU A 202 -10.74 -2.06 -0.80
N GLY A 203 -10.36 -1.01 -1.53
CA GLY A 203 -11.00 0.29 -1.43
C GLY A 203 -12.49 0.24 -1.80
N VAL A 204 -12.85 -0.50 -2.85
CA VAL A 204 -14.26 -0.70 -3.24
C VAL A 204 -14.99 -1.56 -2.21
N VAL A 205 -14.39 -2.62 -1.69
CA VAL A 205 -14.97 -3.43 -0.60
C VAL A 205 -15.27 -2.56 0.62
N ALA A 206 -14.35 -1.68 1.00
CA ALA A 206 -14.54 -0.77 2.12
C ALA A 206 -15.74 0.15 1.88
N HIS A 207 -15.82 0.75 0.69
CA HIS A 207 -16.92 1.62 0.31
C HIS A 207 -18.28 0.90 0.39
N GLU A 208 -18.39 -0.29 -0.21
CA GLU A 208 -19.62 -1.08 -0.23
C GLU A 208 -20.06 -1.54 1.18
N ARG A 209 -19.11 -1.69 2.10
CA ARG A 209 -19.38 -2.05 3.50
C ARG A 209 -19.58 -0.84 4.41
N GLY A 210 -19.50 0.37 3.89
CA GLY A 210 -19.63 1.61 4.66
C GLY A 210 -18.48 1.82 5.65
N VAL A 211 -17.29 1.33 5.31
CA VAL A 211 -16.04 1.64 6.01
C VAL A 211 -15.43 2.88 5.36
N ASP A 212 -15.21 3.92 6.16
CA ASP A 212 -14.76 5.20 5.65
C ASP A 212 -13.29 5.15 5.18
N LEU A 213 -12.98 5.82 4.05
CA LEU A 213 -11.61 6.22 3.74
C LEU A 213 -11.36 7.58 4.39
N VAL A 214 -10.36 7.66 5.27
CA VAL A 214 -10.05 8.88 6.03
C VAL A 214 -8.60 9.29 5.79
N TRP A 215 -8.41 10.50 5.29
CA TRP A 215 -7.09 11.08 5.09
C TRP A 215 -6.56 11.68 6.39
N VAL A 216 -5.35 11.24 6.79
CA VAL A 216 -4.74 11.56 8.09
C VAL A 216 -3.59 12.55 7.91
N GLY A 217 -3.83 13.81 8.22
CA GLY A 217 -2.81 14.86 8.15
C GLY A 217 -1.63 14.60 9.10
N GLY A 218 -0.42 14.69 8.58
CA GLY A 218 0.83 14.48 9.33
C GLY A 218 1.29 13.02 9.44
N ALA A 219 0.48 12.03 9.01
CA ALA A 219 0.91 10.64 8.89
C ALA A 219 1.71 10.42 7.59
N HIS A 220 2.77 11.22 7.39
CA HIS A 220 3.50 11.27 6.14
C HIS A 220 4.46 10.10 5.99
N ALA A 221 4.48 9.48 4.81
CA ALA A 221 5.48 8.53 4.37
C ALA A 221 6.23 9.05 3.14
N TYR A 222 7.49 8.64 2.97
CA TYR A 222 8.37 9.05 1.89
C TYR A 222 8.76 7.83 1.07
N HIS A 223 8.21 7.75 -0.14
CA HIS A 223 8.45 6.65 -1.06
C HIS A 223 9.82 6.84 -1.71
N GLN A 224 10.74 5.93 -1.43
CA GLN A 224 12.08 5.92 -1.99
C GLN A 224 12.04 5.68 -3.49
N PHE A 225 12.88 6.40 -4.23
CA PHE A 225 12.95 6.23 -5.67
C PHE A 225 13.36 4.81 -6.06
N HIS A 226 12.67 4.29 -7.03
CA HIS A 226 13.12 3.17 -7.86
C HIS A 226 12.60 3.36 -9.29
N PRO A 227 13.31 2.84 -10.30
CA PRO A 227 12.85 2.93 -11.69
C PRO A 227 11.48 2.27 -11.86
N VAL A 228 10.57 3.00 -12.52
CA VAL A 228 9.24 2.52 -12.91
C VAL A 228 8.88 3.07 -14.28
N SER A 229 8.27 2.27 -15.12
CA SER A 229 7.68 2.73 -16.38
C SER A 229 6.33 3.40 -16.14
N ARG A 230 5.98 4.38 -16.97
CA ARG A 230 4.67 5.05 -16.93
C ARG A 230 4.08 5.11 -18.34
N PRO A 231 3.08 4.28 -18.66
CA PRO A 231 2.46 3.23 -17.82
C PRO A 231 3.42 2.06 -17.52
N PRO A 232 3.11 1.21 -16.52
CA PRO A 232 3.98 0.13 -16.08
C PRO A 232 3.95 -1.06 -17.06
N VAL A 233 4.66 -0.94 -18.16
CA VAL A 233 4.69 -1.92 -19.28
C VAL A 233 5.23 -3.29 -18.85
N GLU A 234 6.16 -3.30 -17.89
CA GLU A 234 6.75 -4.50 -17.32
C GLU A 234 5.74 -5.38 -16.56
N HIS A 235 4.61 -4.80 -16.15
CA HIS A 235 3.53 -5.45 -15.42
C HIS A 235 2.27 -5.67 -16.26
N ALA A 236 2.34 -5.49 -17.60
CA ALA A 236 1.17 -5.55 -18.45
C ALA A 236 0.40 -6.89 -18.35
N ALA A 237 1.11 -8.02 -18.22
CA ALA A 237 0.48 -9.32 -18.03
C ALA A 237 -0.31 -9.42 -16.71
N ASP A 238 0.27 -8.92 -15.63
CA ASP A 238 -0.40 -8.87 -14.32
C ASP A 238 -1.62 -7.95 -14.38
N ILE A 239 -1.46 -6.76 -14.96
CA ILE A 239 -2.54 -5.77 -15.11
C ILE A 239 -3.72 -6.37 -15.90
N VAL A 240 -3.48 -7.05 -17.01
CA VAL A 240 -4.54 -7.69 -17.80
C VAL A 240 -5.24 -8.77 -16.96
N ARG A 241 -4.48 -9.68 -16.34
CA ARG A 241 -5.04 -10.74 -15.48
C ARG A 241 -5.89 -10.17 -14.34
N ASN A 242 -5.32 -9.25 -13.60
CA ASN A 242 -5.94 -8.65 -12.42
C ASN A 242 -7.14 -7.76 -12.79
N ALA A 243 -7.10 -7.08 -13.93
CA ALA A 243 -8.25 -6.32 -14.43
C ALA A 243 -9.45 -7.25 -14.74
N HIS A 244 -9.22 -8.46 -15.23
CA HIS A 244 -10.30 -9.46 -15.40
C HIS A 244 -10.86 -9.95 -14.06
N VAL A 245 -10.02 -10.13 -13.02
CA VAL A 245 -10.49 -10.42 -11.67
C VAL A 245 -11.41 -9.31 -11.19
N PHE A 246 -10.97 -8.07 -11.29
CA PHE A 246 -11.74 -6.91 -10.86
C PHE A 246 -13.08 -6.78 -11.63
N ARG A 247 -13.06 -6.96 -12.95
CA ARG A 247 -14.27 -6.89 -13.78
C ARG A 247 -15.28 -7.96 -13.42
N ARG A 248 -14.86 -9.20 -13.15
CA ARG A 248 -15.76 -10.27 -12.67
C ARG A 248 -16.42 -9.91 -11.33
N ARG A 249 -15.68 -9.24 -10.43
CA ARG A 249 -16.17 -8.87 -9.10
C ARG A 249 -17.08 -7.65 -9.12
N TRP A 250 -16.76 -6.65 -9.95
CA TRP A 250 -17.36 -5.31 -9.87
C TRP A 250 -18.09 -4.88 -11.15
N GLY A 251 -18.07 -5.65 -12.22
CA GLY A 251 -18.76 -5.34 -13.47
C GLY A 251 -18.15 -4.17 -14.27
N ARG A 252 -16.99 -3.65 -13.86
CA ARG A 252 -16.28 -2.52 -14.48
C ARG A 252 -14.78 -2.76 -14.50
N TRP A 253 -14.05 -2.05 -15.34
CA TRP A 253 -12.59 -2.13 -15.38
C TRP A 253 -11.94 -1.28 -14.28
N PRO A 254 -10.84 -1.73 -13.68
CA PRO A 254 -9.99 -0.90 -12.83
C PRO A 254 -8.96 -0.16 -13.68
N MET A 255 -8.28 0.81 -13.11
CA MET A 255 -7.07 1.42 -13.69
C MET A 255 -7.21 1.84 -15.16
N GLU A 256 -8.38 2.36 -15.57
CA GLU A 256 -8.69 2.68 -16.98
C GLU A 256 -7.65 3.58 -17.66
N GLY A 257 -6.97 4.44 -16.88
CA GLY A 257 -5.86 5.27 -17.37
C GLY A 257 -4.72 4.40 -17.91
N TRP A 258 -4.28 3.42 -17.13
CA TRP A 258 -3.22 2.50 -17.56
C TRP A 258 -3.66 1.61 -18.71
N LEU A 259 -4.91 1.11 -18.69
CA LEU A 259 -5.42 0.31 -19.80
C LEU A 259 -5.40 1.08 -21.13
N ARG A 260 -5.81 2.35 -21.10
CA ARG A 260 -5.79 3.25 -22.26
C ARG A 260 -4.35 3.51 -22.74
N ASP A 261 -3.45 3.84 -21.83
CA ASP A 261 -2.08 4.18 -22.17
C ASP A 261 -1.30 2.96 -22.69
N LEU A 262 -1.49 1.78 -22.10
CA LEU A 262 -0.89 0.52 -22.57
C LEU A 262 -1.46 0.07 -23.92
N ASP A 263 -2.76 0.31 -24.18
CA ASP A 263 -3.38 0.07 -25.49
C ASP A 263 -2.79 1.01 -26.56
N ALA A 264 -2.64 2.30 -26.23
CA ALA A 264 -2.03 3.28 -27.12
C ALA A 264 -0.56 2.94 -27.47
N LEU A 265 0.17 2.32 -26.52
CA LEU A 265 1.53 1.80 -26.75
C LEU A 265 1.55 0.47 -27.52
N GLY A 266 0.39 -0.15 -27.79
CA GLY A 266 0.31 -1.44 -28.45
C GLY A 266 0.75 -2.63 -27.59
N VAL A 267 0.84 -2.46 -26.27
CA VAL A 267 1.24 -3.50 -25.30
C VAL A 267 0.07 -4.45 -25.01
N LEU A 268 -1.13 -3.92 -24.98
CA LEU A 268 -2.38 -4.68 -24.83
C LEU A 268 -3.42 -4.21 -25.85
N ARG A 269 -4.59 -4.85 -25.85
CA ARG A 269 -5.79 -4.41 -26.60
C ARG A 269 -6.94 -4.27 -25.60
N TRP A 270 -7.52 -3.08 -25.59
CA TRP A 270 -8.65 -2.75 -24.73
C TRP A 270 -9.78 -2.07 -25.51
N GLY A 271 -10.93 -2.72 -25.56
CA GLY A 271 -12.10 -2.21 -26.30
C GLY A 271 -12.84 -1.05 -25.60
N GLY A 272 -12.27 -0.51 -24.51
CA GLY A 272 -12.86 0.58 -23.72
C GLY A 272 -13.77 0.12 -22.58
N PRO A 273 -14.33 1.06 -21.79
CA PRO A 273 -15.05 0.77 -20.54
C PRO A 273 -16.26 -0.16 -20.69
N ALA A 274 -16.97 -0.09 -21.80
CA ALA A 274 -18.17 -0.87 -22.07
C ALA A 274 -17.88 -2.23 -22.77
N SER A 275 -16.66 -2.44 -23.22
CA SER A 275 -16.25 -3.67 -23.90
C SER A 275 -15.77 -4.73 -22.91
N ASP A 276 -15.92 -6.00 -23.26
CA ASP A 276 -15.32 -7.12 -22.53
C ASP A 276 -13.92 -7.48 -23.11
N GLU A 277 -13.48 -6.79 -24.17
CA GLU A 277 -12.19 -7.04 -24.77
C GLU A 277 -11.06 -6.41 -23.93
N LEU A 278 -10.24 -7.27 -23.36
CA LEU A 278 -8.94 -6.91 -22.79
C LEU A 278 -8.01 -8.11 -22.90
N ARG A 279 -6.88 -7.94 -23.57
CA ARG A 279 -5.85 -8.97 -23.74
C ARG A 279 -4.48 -8.35 -23.97
N LEU A 280 -3.43 -9.09 -23.78
CA LEU A 280 -2.12 -8.69 -24.28
C LEU A 280 -2.15 -8.60 -25.83
N ALA A 281 -1.38 -7.68 -26.40
CA ALA A 281 -1.20 -7.61 -27.84
C ALA A 281 -0.36 -8.81 -28.32
N ASP A 282 -0.71 -9.36 -29.48
CA ASP A 282 0.08 -10.41 -30.10
C ASP A 282 1.42 -9.86 -30.63
N PRO A 283 2.52 -10.64 -30.58
CA PRO A 283 3.84 -10.19 -31.02
C PRO A 283 3.95 -9.66 -32.47
N GLY A 284 2.91 -9.77 -33.27
CA GLY A 284 2.83 -9.30 -34.65
C GLY A 284 1.89 -8.11 -34.88
N GLU A 285 1.11 -7.69 -33.88
CA GLU A 285 0.13 -6.60 -34.01
C GLU A 285 0.72 -5.20 -33.81
N GLY A 286 1.97 -5.09 -33.35
CA GLY A 286 2.70 -3.84 -33.07
C GLY A 286 3.39 -3.19 -34.26
N GLY A 287 2.97 -3.46 -35.50
CA GLY A 287 3.47 -2.81 -36.71
C GLY A 287 2.83 -1.43 -36.89
N LEU A 288 3.62 -0.39 -36.58
CA LEU A 288 3.55 1.00 -37.06
C LEU A 288 2.18 1.49 -37.58
N ARG A 289 1.50 2.29 -36.80
CA ARG A 289 0.66 3.38 -37.31
C ARG A 289 1.33 4.72 -37.09
#